data_30d3386c32dab05eda513f952142d341
#
_entry.id   30d3386c32dab05eda513f952142d341
#
_cell.length_a   1.000
_cell.length_b   1.000
_cell.length_c   1.000
_cell.angle_alpha   90.00
_cell.angle_beta   90.00
_cell.angle_gamma   90.00
#
_symmetry.space_group_name_H-M   'P 1'
#
loop_
_entity.id
_entity.type
_entity.pdbx_description
1 polymer ?
#
loop_
_entity_poly.entity_id
_entity_poly.type
_entity_poly.pdbx_seq_one_letter_code
_entity_poly.pdbx_strand_id
1 'polypeptide(L)'
;MFFYQKKKMTIKVHFDMYHGFGNLDKAIELLEINDRDDFRKFVETKGSFNPFNMFVCKSYKLLNDYYEVVFKWLEKCETEFGFDEKKGYGQVRIYAFLAERFLSYWFKKNSNFNKSLIKHFEI
;
A
#
# COMPACT_ATOMS: atom_id res chain seq x y z
N MET A 1 -31.52 -22.49 -4.35
CA MET A 1 -30.22 -22.28 -5.04
C MET A 1 -29.46 -21.23 -4.29
N PHE A 2 -28.36 -21.63 -3.63
CA PHE A 2 -27.56 -20.70 -2.85
C PHE A 2 -26.48 -20.12 -3.77
N PHE A 3 -26.55 -18.81 -4.04
CA PHE A 3 -25.47 -18.11 -4.69
C PHE A 3 -24.41 -17.77 -3.65
N TYR A 4 -23.31 -18.47 -3.71
CA TYR A 4 -22.14 -18.15 -2.92
C TYR A 4 -21.46 -16.95 -3.56
N GLN A 5 -21.82 -15.73 -3.13
CA GLN A 5 -20.98 -14.57 -3.47
C GLN A 5 -19.73 -14.62 -2.63
N LYS A 6 -18.63 -15.01 -3.25
CA LYS A 6 -17.32 -14.89 -2.67
C LYS A 6 -17.07 -13.39 -2.45
N LYS A 7 -17.22 -12.91 -1.22
CA LYS A 7 -16.82 -11.55 -0.87
C LYS A 7 -15.36 -11.39 -1.25
N LYS A 8 -15.06 -10.49 -2.19
CA LYS A 8 -13.68 -10.14 -2.52
C LYS A 8 -13.01 -9.64 -1.25
N MET A 9 -11.88 -10.24 -0.92
CA MET A 9 -11.03 -9.80 0.18
C MET A 9 -10.56 -8.38 -0.09
N THR A 10 -10.71 -7.48 0.88
CA THR A 10 -10.20 -6.12 0.77
C THR A 10 -8.68 -6.09 1.00
N ILE A 11 -8.03 -5.02 0.56
CA ILE A 11 -6.60 -4.81 0.79
C ILE A 11 -6.28 -4.85 2.28
N LYS A 12 -7.13 -4.24 3.12
CA LYS A 12 -6.98 -4.24 4.58
C LYS A 12 -7.02 -5.65 5.15
N VAL A 13 -8.00 -6.46 4.79
CA VAL A 13 -8.12 -7.83 5.29
C VAL A 13 -6.92 -8.67 4.86
N HIS A 14 -6.51 -8.56 3.61
CA HIS A 14 -5.33 -9.25 3.10
C HIS A 14 -4.07 -8.87 3.88
N PHE A 15 -3.86 -7.57 4.12
CA PHE A 15 -2.71 -7.11 4.88
C PHE A 15 -2.73 -7.65 6.31
N ASP A 16 -3.86 -7.57 6.98
CA ASP A 16 -4.01 -8.05 8.36
C ASP A 16 -3.69 -9.55 8.48
N MET A 17 -4.09 -10.35 7.48
CA MET A 17 -3.83 -11.79 7.48
C MET A 17 -2.36 -12.14 7.27
N TYR A 18 -1.65 -11.42 6.41
CA TYR A 18 -0.30 -11.78 5.98
C TYR A 18 0.80 -10.98 6.67
N HIS A 19 0.50 -9.80 7.21
CA HIS A 19 1.52 -8.88 7.72
C HIS A 19 1.27 -8.41 9.14
N GLY A 20 0.33 -9.03 9.83
CA GLY A 20 0.01 -8.74 11.23
C GLY A 20 -1.21 -7.88 11.41
N PHE A 21 -2.15 -8.36 12.20
CA PHE A 21 -3.40 -7.68 12.48
C PHE A 21 -3.16 -6.34 13.19
N GLY A 22 -3.78 -5.28 12.67
CA GLY A 22 -3.70 -3.94 13.25
C GLY A 22 -2.47 -3.11 12.83
N ASN A 23 -1.48 -3.69 12.16
CA ASN A 23 -0.28 -2.97 11.75
C ASN A 23 -0.60 -1.93 10.66
N LEU A 24 -1.48 -2.26 9.71
CA LEU A 24 -1.90 -1.32 8.69
C LEU A 24 -2.65 -0.13 9.29
N ASP A 25 -3.56 -0.37 10.22
CA ASP A 25 -4.29 0.70 10.91
C ASP A 25 -3.35 1.65 11.66
N LYS A 26 -2.37 1.11 12.36
CA LYS A 26 -1.34 1.92 13.04
C LYS A 26 -0.54 2.77 12.05
N ALA A 27 -0.15 2.18 10.92
CA ALA A 27 0.59 2.88 9.89
C ALA A 27 -0.24 4.01 9.26
N ILE A 28 -1.52 3.78 9.03
CA ILE A 28 -2.43 4.80 8.48
C ILE A 28 -2.54 6.00 9.41
N GLU A 29 -2.56 5.79 10.73
CA GLU A 29 -2.62 6.87 11.70
C GLU A 29 -1.38 7.79 11.64
N LEU A 30 -0.27 7.32 11.08
CA LEU A 30 0.96 8.08 10.95
C LEU A 30 1.03 8.89 9.64
N LEU A 31 0.05 8.73 8.75
CA LEU A 31 -0.05 9.54 7.53
C LEU A 31 -0.49 10.97 7.85
N GLU A 32 -0.11 11.89 6.97
CA GLU A 32 -0.65 13.24 6.98
C GLU A 32 -2.18 13.20 6.77
N ILE A 33 -2.86 14.19 7.31
CA ILE A 33 -4.33 14.18 7.40
C ILE A 33 -5.02 14.09 6.02
N ASN A 34 -4.46 14.70 5.00
CA ASN A 34 -5.00 14.66 3.63
C ASN A 34 -4.96 13.27 3.00
N ASP A 35 -4.07 12.38 3.44
CA ASP A 35 -3.96 11.03 2.91
C ASP A 35 -4.58 9.99 3.84
N ARG A 36 -4.67 10.29 5.12
CA ARG A 36 -5.11 9.32 6.13
C ARG A 36 -6.48 8.73 5.83
N ASP A 37 -7.49 9.56 5.68
CA ASP A 37 -8.87 9.10 5.48
C ASP A 37 -9.07 8.49 4.10
N ASP A 38 -8.48 9.08 3.07
CA ASP A 38 -8.58 8.59 1.69
C ASP A 38 -7.88 7.24 1.52
N PHE A 39 -6.70 7.08 2.13
CA PHE A 39 -6.00 5.80 2.08
C PHE A 39 -6.73 4.73 2.90
N ARG A 40 -7.28 5.08 4.05
CA ARG A 40 -8.11 4.16 4.84
C ARG A 40 -9.28 3.66 4.02
N LYS A 41 -9.99 4.55 3.36
CA LYS A 41 -11.11 4.19 2.48
C LYS A 41 -10.64 3.27 1.33
N PHE A 42 -9.50 3.57 0.74
CA PHE A 42 -8.93 2.75 -0.34
C PHE A 42 -8.68 1.32 0.12
N VAL A 43 -8.01 1.12 1.26
CA VAL A 43 -7.68 -0.24 1.73
C VAL A 43 -8.89 -1.00 2.26
N GLU A 44 -9.92 -0.31 2.72
CA GLU A 44 -11.16 -0.91 3.23
C GLU A 44 -12.15 -1.27 2.12
N THR A 45 -12.04 -0.66 0.94
CA THR A 45 -13.02 -0.85 -0.14
C THR A 45 -12.48 -1.52 -1.38
N LYS A 46 -11.18 -1.42 -1.65
CA LYS A 46 -10.56 -2.01 -2.84
C LYS A 46 -10.00 -3.40 -2.56
N GLY A 47 -10.06 -4.27 -3.56
CA GLY A 47 -9.58 -5.65 -3.48
C GLY A 47 -8.28 -5.89 -4.25
N SER A 48 -7.71 -4.89 -4.90
CA SER A 48 -6.48 -5.04 -5.68
C SER A 48 -5.62 -3.79 -5.65
N PHE A 49 -4.32 -3.98 -5.78
CA PHE A 49 -3.31 -2.93 -5.86
C PHE A 49 -2.18 -3.40 -6.77
N ASN A 50 -1.33 -2.46 -7.20
CA ASN A 50 -0.16 -2.80 -7.99
C ASN A 50 0.94 -3.36 -7.08
N PRO A 51 1.27 -4.65 -7.19
CA PRO A 51 2.29 -5.25 -6.33
C PRO A 51 3.71 -4.85 -6.75
N PHE A 52 4.68 -5.14 -5.88
CA PHE A 52 6.13 -5.08 -6.14
C PHE A 52 6.73 -3.68 -6.24
N ASN A 53 6.02 -2.61 -5.90
CA ASN A 53 6.56 -1.24 -5.96
C ASN A 53 7.18 -0.87 -7.32
N MET A 54 6.65 -1.45 -8.41
CA MET A 54 7.13 -1.20 -9.76
C MET A 54 6.20 -0.26 -10.51
N PHE A 55 6.77 0.81 -11.05
CA PHE A 55 6.01 1.79 -11.82
C PHE A 55 6.93 2.56 -12.78
N VAL A 56 6.33 3.21 -13.77
CA VAL A 56 7.02 4.12 -14.68
C VAL A 56 6.38 5.50 -14.53
N CYS A 57 7.20 6.50 -14.28
CA CYS A 57 6.75 7.88 -14.12
C CYS A 57 7.59 8.80 -15.00
N LYS A 58 6.93 9.56 -15.88
CA LYS A 58 7.61 10.50 -16.80
C LYS A 58 7.87 11.87 -16.18
N SER A 59 7.22 12.19 -15.07
CA SER A 59 7.34 13.48 -14.40
C SER A 59 8.28 13.38 -13.21
N TYR A 60 9.41 14.08 -13.24
CA TYR A 60 10.33 14.16 -12.12
C TYR A 60 9.69 14.82 -10.89
N LYS A 61 8.85 15.83 -11.13
CA LYS A 61 8.15 16.51 -10.04
C LYS A 61 7.22 15.54 -9.30
N LEU A 62 6.41 14.80 -10.05
CA LEU A 62 5.49 13.82 -9.47
C LEU A 62 6.23 12.72 -8.73
N LEU A 63 7.32 12.24 -9.30
CA LEU A 63 8.18 11.22 -8.69
C LEU A 63 8.79 11.69 -7.37
N ASN A 64 9.31 12.92 -7.36
CA ASN A 64 9.88 13.50 -6.15
C ASN A 64 8.81 13.73 -5.08
N ASP A 65 7.63 14.22 -5.45
CA ASP A 65 6.51 14.40 -4.53
C ASP A 65 6.11 13.06 -3.89
N TYR A 66 6.05 12.00 -4.68
CA TYR A 66 5.77 10.66 -4.17
C TYR A 66 6.82 10.18 -3.17
N TYR A 67 8.09 10.28 -3.53
CA TYR A 67 9.18 9.83 -2.65
C TYR A 67 9.23 10.62 -1.33
N GLU A 68 8.99 11.91 -1.38
CA GLU A 68 8.91 12.72 -0.16
C GLU A 68 7.81 12.23 0.77
N VAL A 69 6.63 11.96 0.25
CA VAL A 69 5.50 11.48 1.04
C VAL A 69 5.74 10.07 1.58
N VAL A 70 6.12 9.13 0.72
CA VAL A 70 6.24 7.73 1.11
C VAL A 70 7.41 7.50 2.08
N PHE A 71 8.56 8.10 1.85
CA PHE A 71 9.72 7.91 2.73
C PHE A 71 9.52 8.57 4.09
N LYS A 72 8.93 9.75 4.12
CA LYS A 72 8.58 10.41 5.39
C LYS A 72 7.61 9.57 6.21
N TRP A 73 6.62 8.99 5.56
CA TRP A 73 5.68 8.09 6.23
C TRP A 73 6.33 6.82 6.73
N LEU A 74 7.13 6.15 5.89
CA LEU A 74 7.84 4.94 6.28
C LEU A 74 8.82 5.17 7.42
N GLU A 75 9.48 6.33 7.45
CA GLU A 75 10.36 6.72 8.55
C GLU A 75 9.59 6.84 9.86
N LYS A 76 8.41 7.43 9.84
CA LYS A 76 7.52 7.47 11.01
C LYS A 76 7.10 6.06 11.43
N CYS A 77 6.78 5.19 10.48
CA CYS A 77 6.45 3.80 10.77
C CYS A 77 7.61 3.05 11.42
N GLU A 78 8.84 3.24 10.93
CA GLU A 78 10.02 2.63 11.53
C GLU A 78 10.23 3.09 12.97
N THR A 79 10.02 4.36 13.25
CA THR A 79 10.13 4.92 14.60
C THR A 79 9.10 4.29 15.54
N GLU A 80 7.88 4.09 15.06
CA GLU A 80 6.78 3.55 15.86
C GLU A 80 6.86 2.02 16.02
N PHE A 81 7.13 1.29 14.94
CA PHE A 81 7.15 -0.18 14.97
C PHE A 81 8.51 -0.76 15.33
N GLY A 82 9.61 -0.06 15.02
CA GLY A 82 10.95 -0.56 15.17
C GLY A 82 11.27 -1.73 14.23
N PHE A 83 12.41 -2.36 14.47
CA PHE A 83 12.83 -3.56 13.74
C PHE A 83 12.81 -4.80 14.63
N ASP A 84 12.70 -4.63 15.94
CA ASP A 84 12.73 -5.71 16.93
C ASP A 84 11.36 -6.39 17.04
N GLU A 85 11.36 -7.65 17.48
CA GLU A 85 10.16 -8.44 17.77
C GLU A 85 9.30 -8.83 16.56
N LYS A 86 9.74 -8.57 15.34
CA LYS A 86 9.02 -9.02 14.15
C LYS A 86 9.39 -10.43 13.78
N LYS A 87 8.37 -11.27 13.63
CA LYS A 87 8.54 -12.69 13.33
C LYS A 87 7.95 -13.03 11.97
N GLY A 88 8.73 -13.80 11.18
CA GLY A 88 8.31 -14.27 9.87
C GLY A 88 8.45 -13.24 8.77
N TYR A 89 8.46 -13.71 7.55
CA TYR A 89 8.70 -12.91 6.35
C TYR A 89 7.70 -11.75 6.20
N GLY A 90 6.42 -11.99 6.50
CA GLY A 90 5.37 -11.00 6.34
C GLY A 90 5.47 -9.79 7.28
N GLN A 91 6.16 -9.93 8.42
CA GLN A 91 6.36 -8.84 9.38
C GLN A 91 7.74 -8.21 9.25
N VAL A 92 8.77 -8.99 8.95
CA VAL A 92 10.16 -8.50 8.79
C VAL A 92 10.25 -7.47 7.66
N ARG A 93 9.47 -7.64 6.59
CA ARG A 93 9.46 -6.73 5.43
C ARG A 93 8.24 -5.80 5.41
N ILE A 94 7.67 -5.50 6.57
CA ILE A 94 6.41 -4.76 6.67
C ILE A 94 6.45 -3.40 5.94
N TYR A 95 7.57 -2.70 5.97
CA TYR A 95 7.70 -1.39 5.32
C TYR A 95 7.56 -1.48 3.80
N ALA A 96 8.14 -2.51 3.20
CA ALA A 96 7.98 -2.77 1.77
C ALA A 96 6.51 -3.08 1.41
N PHE A 97 5.85 -3.86 2.24
CA PHE A 97 4.44 -4.22 2.03
C PHE A 97 3.49 -3.04 2.23
N LEU A 98 3.78 -2.14 3.16
CA LEU A 98 3.06 -0.88 3.32
C LEU A 98 3.22 0.01 2.08
N ALA A 99 4.44 0.14 1.58
CA ALA A 99 4.73 0.95 0.40
C ALA A 99 4.01 0.42 -0.86
N GLU A 100 3.91 -0.90 -1.03
CA GLU A 100 3.18 -1.50 -2.15
C GLU A 100 1.71 -1.08 -2.20
N ARG A 101 1.05 -1.04 -1.04
CA ARG A 101 -0.36 -0.63 -0.96
C ARG A 101 -0.53 0.86 -1.19
N PHE A 102 0.38 1.67 -0.64
CA PHE A 102 0.34 3.12 -0.74
C PHE A 102 0.60 3.62 -2.16
N LEU A 103 1.48 2.96 -2.90
CA LEU A 103 1.84 3.32 -4.27
C LEU A 103 0.61 3.48 -5.18
N SER A 104 -0.23 2.45 -5.22
CA SER A 104 -1.42 2.44 -6.07
C SER A 104 -2.41 3.53 -5.69
N TYR A 105 -2.60 3.73 -4.40
CA TYR A 105 -3.47 4.79 -3.88
C TYR A 105 -2.96 6.17 -4.28
N TRP A 106 -1.67 6.44 -4.02
CA TRP A 106 -1.12 7.78 -4.19
C TRP A 106 -1.11 8.23 -5.66
N PHE A 107 -0.67 7.36 -6.56
CA PHE A 107 -0.63 7.69 -7.99
C PHE A 107 -2.03 7.80 -8.59
N LYS A 108 -2.98 7.02 -8.14
CA LYS A 108 -4.37 7.14 -8.56
C LYS A 108 -4.96 8.49 -8.18
N LYS A 109 -4.65 8.98 -6.98
CA LYS A 109 -5.14 10.26 -6.47
C LYS A 109 -4.46 11.45 -7.14
N ASN A 110 -3.15 11.37 -7.38
CA ASN A 110 -2.32 12.51 -7.75
C ASN A 110 -1.90 12.53 -9.23
N SER A 111 -2.35 11.58 -10.03
CA SER A 111 -1.98 11.50 -11.45
C SER A 111 -3.10 10.90 -12.30
N ASN A 112 -2.99 11.08 -13.63
CA ASN A 112 -3.82 10.35 -14.60
C ASN A 112 -3.24 8.95 -14.82
N PHE A 113 -3.42 8.09 -13.85
CA PHE A 113 -2.87 6.75 -13.87
C PHE A 113 -3.64 5.85 -14.83
N ASN A 114 -2.95 5.33 -15.85
CA ASN A 114 -3.47 4.28 -16.70
C ASN A 114 -3.06 2.92 -16.17
N LYS A 115 -4.03 2.13 -15.74
CA LYS A 115 -3.85 0.74 -15.37
C LYS A 115 -3.54 -0.16 -16.56
N SER A 116 -2.96 0.34 -17.62
CA SER A 116 -2.67 -0.51 -18.72
C SER A 116 -1.25 -1.01 -18.60
N LEU A 117 -1.12 -2.27 -18.74
CA LEU A 117 0.06 -2.95 -19.22
C LEU A 117 1.03 -3.40 -18.13
N ILE A 118 0.60 -4.41 -17.38
CA ILE A 118 1.58 -5.45 -17.11
C ILE A 118 1.74 -6.21 -18.43
N LYS A 119 2.62 -5.75 -19.28
CA LYS A 119 3.14 -6.60 -20.35
C LYS A 119 4.06 -7.61 -19.68
N HIS A 120 3.59 -8.82 -19.58
CA HIS A 120 4.50 -9.93 -19.32
C HIS A 120 5.42 -10.05 -20.51
N PHE A 121 6.65 -9.62 -20.34
CA PHE A 121 7.68 -9.99 -21.30
C PHE A 121 8.03 -11.45 -21.01
N GLU A 122 7.54 -12.34 -21.86
CA GLU A 122 8.10 -13.68 -21.92
C GLU A 122 9.50 -13.57 -22.51
N ILE A 123 10.47 -13.95 -21.70
CA ILE A 123 11.83 -14.11 -22.14
C ILE A 123 11.97 -15.50 -22.76
#